data_791dd891ebe44f24f5edbf761f33f9de
#
_entry.id   791dd891ebe44f24f5edbf761f33f9de
#
_cell.length_a   1.000
_cell.length_b   1.000
_cell.length_c   1.000
_cell.angle_alpha   90.00
_cell.angle_beta   90.00
_cell.angle_gamma   90.00
#
_symmetry.space_group_name_H-M   'P 1'
#
loop_
_entity.id
_entity.type
_entity.pdbx_description
1 polymer ?
#
loop_
_entity_poly.entity_id
_entity_poly.type
_entity_poly.pdbx_seq_one_letter_code
_entity_poly.pdbx_strand_id
1 'polypeptide(L)'
;VRVLVITNDALGARMAGPAIRAWKMATALSARGHDVTLFTTGNCDPLPAPFTVRRGWTDELKQAEAWCDVIVFQGFVIDGQPWLAHTDKTMVVDLYDPFHLEQLELSRETSEHDVRVEVVASTVAVLNEQIARGDFFLCASEKQRDFWLGALGALGRINPLTYDADPSLRSLIDVVPFGVDDEPASQNRHEIRGVVDGIGSDDEILLWGGGVYNWFDPLTLIRAVDALKERRPALRLYFLGMKHPNPEVPQMRMATEAMALSDGLGLTGTHVFFNHDWVPYEQRADWLLDADIGVSTHLDHVETAFSFRTRVLDYLWAGLPIVCTAGDAMGELVTDHGLGAAVPADDVAALARALGELLADKAARADAAAAVRKIAPEFAWSRALAPLVAFCDAPRRAPDLLDRETAGRLAAVGRTAARQRRGPLHVVTSLRRHVRNGRGGEVLRMALRRLR
;
A
#
# COMPACT_ATOMS: atom_id res chain seq x y z
N VAL A 1 17.41 17.62 -12.18
CA VAL A 1 16.57 16.80 -13.05
C VAL A 1 15.11 17.18 -12.84
N ARG A 2 14.31 17.22 -13.88
CA ARG A 2 12.87 17.48 -13.81
C ARG A 2 12.15 16.15 -13.69
N VAL A 3 11.47 15.94 -12.56
CA VAL A 3 10.81 14.68 -12.25
C VAL A 3 9.30 14.86 -12.20
N LEU A 4 8.58 14.06 -12.96
CA LEU A 4 7.12 13.99 -12.96
C LEU A 4 6.68 12.75 -12.16
N VAL A 5 6.11 12.96 -10.98
CA VAL A 5 5.49 11.88 -10.19
C VAL A 5 4.00 11.85 -10.49
N ILE A 6 3.47 10.69 -10.88
CA ILE A 6 2.06 10.55 -11.27
C ILE A 6 1.34 9.58 -10.35
N THR A 7 0.20 9.99 -9.83
CA THR A 7 -0.75 9.13 -9.11
C THR A 7 -2.15 9.28 -9.70
N ASN A 8 -2.98 8.25 -9.54
CA ASN A 8 -4.41 8.32 -9.88
C ASN A 8 -5.29 8.70 -8.68
N ASP A 9 -4.69 8.78 -7.48
CA ASP A 9 -5.41 9.01 -6.23
C ASP A 9 -5.62 10.50 -5.94
N ALA A 10 -6.59 10.75 -5.05
CA ALA A 10 -6.87 12.10 -4.60
C ALA A 10 -5.72 12.64 -3.74
N LEU A 11 -5.32 13.88 -3.98
CA LEU A 11 -4.37 14.64 -3.17
C LEU A 11 -5.12 15.64 -2.31
N GLY A 12 -4.80 15.72 -1.02
CA GLY A 12 -5.48 16.60 -0.07
C GLY A 12 -5.29 16.14 1.38
N ALA A 13 -6.06 16.69 2.30
CA ALA A 13 -6.00 16.33 3.72
C ALA A 13 -6.42 14.86 4.00
N ARG A 14 -7.05 14.19 3.03
CA ARG A 14 -7.53 12.81 3.13
C ARG A 14 -6.89 11.92 2.08
N MET A 15 -5.56 11.82 2.11
CA MET A 15 -4.82 10.93 1.22
C MET A 15 -4.88 9.48 1.69
N ALA A 16 -5.08 8.54 0.73
CA ALA A 16 -4.89 7.12 0.94
C ALA A 16 -3.41 6.73 0.71
N GLY A 17 -3.05 5.48 1.03
CA GLY A 17 -1.68 4.98 0.94
C GLY A 17 -0.93 5.34 -0.35
N PRO A 18 -1.48 5.06 -1.55
CA PRO A 18 -0.81 5.39 -2.81
C PRO A 18 -0.53 6.89 -2.98
N ALA A 19 -1.49 7.75 -2.57
CA ALA A 19 -1.31 9.21 -2.63
C ALA A 19 -0.23 9.69 -1.65
N ILE A 20 -0.21 9.15 -0.41
CA ILE A 20 0.83 9.44 0.59
C ILE A 20 2.21 9.06 0.05
N ARG A 21 2.33 7.87 -0.54
CA ARG A 21 3.58 7.39 -1.13
C ARG A 21 4.07 8.31 -2.24
N ALA A 22 3.21 8.69 -3.19
CA ALA A 22 3.55 9.63 -4.25
C ALA A 22 3.94 11.02 -3.71
N TRP A 23 3.25 11.50 -2.69
CA TRP A 23 3.58 12.76 -2.00
C TRP A 23 4.97 12.71 -1.35
N LYS A 24 5.28 11.63 -0.62
CA LYS A 24 6.58 11.45 0.04
C LYS A 24 7.73 11.27 -0.96
N MET A 25 7.50 10.59 -2.09
CA MET A 25 8.45 10.54 -3.21
C MET A 25 8.74 11.94 -3.76
N ALA A 26 7.70 12.73 -4.04
CA ALA A 26 7.86 14.11 -4.52
C ALA A 26 8.58 14.99 -3.49
N THR A 27 8.29 14.82 -2.20
CA THR A 27 8.96 15.55 -1.11
C THR A 27 10.46 15.22 -1.06
N ALA A 28 10.83 13.94 -1.07
CA ALA A 28 12.22 13.51 -1.00
C ALA A 28 13.04 13.97 -2.22
N LEU A 29 12.46 13.87 -3.42
CA LEU A 29 13.09 14.33 -4.65
C LEU A 29 13.26 15.86 -4.66
N SER A 30 12.27 16.61 -4.22
CA SER A 30 12.36 18.07 -4.08
C SER A 30 13.41 18.48 -3.05
N ALA A 31 13.47 17.81 -1.89
CA ALA A 31 14.48 18.05 -0.86
C ALA A 31 15.90 17.76 -1.37
N ARG A 32 16.06 16.83 -2.32
CA ARG A 32 17.34 16.55 -2.99
C ARG A 32 17.75 17.66 -4.00
N GLY A 33 16.82 18.54 -4.35
CA GLY A 33 17.06 19.64 -5.30
C GLY A 33 16.61 19.35 -6.73
N HIS A 34 15.80 18.32 -6.95
CA HIS A 34 15.15 18.11 -8.25
C HIS A 34 13.99 19.09 -8.43
N ASP A 35 13.69 19.44 -9.67
CA ASP A 35 12.48 20.16 -10.03
C ASP A 35 11.33 19.17 -10.20
N VAL A 36 10.37 19.18 -9.28
CA VAL A 36 9.37 18.12 -9.14
C VAL A 36 7.96 18.63 -9.43
N THR A 37 7.25 17.91 -10.26
CA THR A 37 5.80 18.05 -10.42
C THR A 37 5.11 16.77 -9.98
N LEU A 38 4.27 16.86 -8.95
CA LEU A 38 3.32 15.81 -8.56
C LEU A 38 2.02 16.01 -9.31
N PHE A 39 1.65 15.04 -10.13
CA PHE A 39 0.46 15.10 -10.98
C PHE A 39 -0.57 14.06 -10.54
N THR A 40 -1.84 14.47 -10.43
CA THR A 40 -2.93 13.53 -10.20
C THR A 40 -4.03 13.65 -11.24
N THR A 41 -4.63 12.51 -11.59
CA THR A 41 -5.90 12.45 -12.33
C THR A 41 -7.11 12.41 -11.40
N GLY A 42 -6.90 12.23 -10.09
CA GLY A 42 -7.91 12.26 -9.04
C GLY A 42 -8.31 13.67 -8.61
N ASN A 43 -9.05 13.77 -7.52
CA ASN A 43 -9.34 15.05 -6.89
C ASN A 43 -8.05 15.63 -6.29
N CYS A 44 -7.98 16.96 -6.27
CA CYS A 44 -6.82 17.66 -5.72
C CYS A 44 -7.30 18.89 -4.95
N ASP A 45 -7.12 18.84 -3.63
CA ASP A 45 -7.33 19.99 -2.77
C ASP A 45 -6.00 20.75 -2.62
N PRO A 46 -6.02 22.07 -2.44
CA PRO A 46 -4.82 22.84 -2.21
C PRO A 46 -4.08 22.39 -0.95
N LEU A 47 -2.81 22.04 -1.10
CA LEU A 47 -1.90 21.73 0.01
C LEU A 47 -0.59 22.50 -0.18
N PRO A 48 0.00 23.04 0.90
CA PRO A 48 1.36 23.56 0.85
C PRO A 48 2.34 22.44 0.48
N ALA A 49 3.16 22.68 -0.53
CA ALA A 49 4.15 21.73 -1.01
C ALA A 49 5.44 22.44 -1.45
N PRO A 50 6.62 21.85 -1.24
CA PRO A 50 7.89 22.37 -1.75
C PRO A 50 8.09 22.06 -3.24
N PHE A 51 7.09 21.56 -3.93
CA PHE A 51 7.07 21.17 -5.34
C PHE A 51 5.76 21.60 -5.99
N THR A 52 5.70 21.52 -7.33
CA THR A 52 4.47 21.84 -8.06
C THR A 52 3.46 20.69 -7.94
N VAL A 53 2.23 20.99 -7.56
CA VAL A 53 1.11 20.04 -7.57
C VAL A 53 0.16 20.41 -8.70
N ARG A 54 -0.17 19.43 -9.55
CA ARG A 54 -1.09 19.62 -10.68
C ARG A 54 -2.17 18.55 -10.71
N ARG A 55 -3.37 18.96 -11.07
CA ARG A 55 -4.46 18.07 -11.45
C ARG A 55 -4.76 18.28 -12.93
N GLY A 56 -5.06 17.20 -13.63
CA GLY A 56 -5.48 17.32 -15.02
C GLY A 56 -5.76 15.96 -15.67
N TRP A 57 -5.91 16.04 -16.98
CA TRP A 57 -6.20 14.88 -17.84
C TRP A 57 -5.10 14.70 -18.87
N THR A 58 -5.43 14.07 -19.99
CA THR A 58 -4.49 13.71 -21.03
C THR A 58 -3.71 14.90 -21.57
N ASP A 59 -4.36 16.06 -21.79
CA ASP A 59 -3.69 17.21 -22.39
C ASP A 59 -2.74 17.91 -21.42
N GLU A 60 -3.14 18.08 -20.15
CA GLU A 60 -2.30 18.64 -19.09
C GLU A 60 -1.16 17.67 -18.75
N LEU A 61 -1.43 16.35 -18.77
CA LEU A 61 -0.41 15.34 -18.53
C LEU A 61 0.63 15.30 -19.66
N LYS A 62 0.24 15.46 -20.93
CA LYS A 62 1.17 15.61 -22.04
C LYS A 62 2.07 16.83 -21.91
N GLN A 63 1.53 17.94 -21.41
CA GLN A 63 2.34 19.13 -21.14
C GLN A 63 3.37 18.88 -20.01
N ALA A 64 2.97 18.14 -18.94
CA ALA A 64 3.86 17.77 -17.86
C ALA A 64 4.92 16.76 -18.33
N GLU A 65 4.56 15.81 -19.19
CA GLU A 65 5.47 14.84 -19.80
C GLU A 65 6.51 15.54 -20.71
N ALA A 66 6.09 16.47 -21.55
CA ALA A 66 7.01 17.23 -22.39
C ALA A 66 8.03 18.06 -21.59
N TRP A 67 7.67 18.47 -20.38
CA TRP A 67 8.54 19.22 -19.48
C TRP A 67 9.56 18.34 -18.75
N CYS A 68 9.22 17.09 -18.37
CA CYS A 68 10.05 16.27 -17.51
C CYS A 68 11.17 15.53 -18.24
N ASP A 69 12.12 15.03 -17.47
CA ASP A 69 13.21 14.13 -17.89
C ASP A 69 12.92 12.70 -17.42
N VAL A 70 12.30 12.55 -16.25
CA VAL A 70 11.97 11.27 -15.59
C VAL A 70 10.49 11.26 -15.20
N ILE A 71 9.84 10.14 -15.43
CA ILE A 71 8.47 9.86 -14.99
C ILE A 71 8.52 8.77 -13.92
N VAL A 72 7.92 9.01 -12.75
CA VAL A 72 7.70 8.04 -11.68
C VAL A 72 6.20 7.82 -11.55
N PHE A 73 5.73 6.59 -11.60
CA PHE A 73 4.29 6.32 -11.46
C PHE A 73 4.00 4.96 -10.84
N GLN A 74 2.78 4.79 -10.34
CA GLN A 74 2.27 3.58 -9.72
C GLN A 74 0.88 3.20 -10.26
N GLY A 75 0.51 1.93 -10.04
CA GLY A 75 -0.85 1.45 -10.30
C GLY A 75 -1.22 1.45 -11.78
N PHE A 76 -2.41 1.95 -12.11
CA PHE A 76 -3.02 1.85 -13.43
C PHE A 76 -2.82 3.08 -14.32
N VAL A 77 -1.73 3.84 -14.15
CA VAL A 77 -1.51 5.09 -14.90
C VAL A 77 -1.41 4.82 -16.41
N ILE A 78 -0.68 3.79 -16.84
CA ILE A 78 -0.57 3.43 -18.27
C ILE A 78 -1.93 2.95 -18.82
N ASP A 79 -2.76 2.27 -18.04
CA ASP A 79 -4.09 1.86 -18.47
C ASP A 79 -4.99 3.07 -18.79
N GLY A 80 -4.96 4.08 -17.92
CA GLY A 80 -5.67 5.35 -18.13
C GLY A 80 -5.07 6.23 -19.22
N GLN A 81 -3.76 6.11 -19.46
CA GLN A 81 -2.96 6.95 -20.38
C GLN A 81 -2.04 6.10 -21.26
N PRO A 82 -2.58 5.30 -22.20
CA PRO A 82 -1.80 4.32 -22.97
C PRO A 82 -0.68 4.92 -23.84
N TRP A 83 -0.77 6.21 -24.17
CA TRP A 83 0.26 6.91 -24.93
C TRP A 83 1.59 7.03 -24.16
N LEU A 84 1.55 7.00 -22.80
CA LEU A 84 2.76 7.01 -21.97
C LEU A 84 3.68 5.80 -22.24
N ALA A 85 3.14 4.66 -22.66
CA ALA A 85 3.96 3.51 -23.04
C ALA A 85 4.91 3.79 -24.23
N HIS A 86 4.67 4.88 -24.95
CA HIS A 86 5.43 5.28 -26.14
C HIS A 86 6.30 6.53 -25.93
N THR A 87 6.34 7.09 -24.71
CA THR A 87 7.22 8.23 -24.41
C THR A 87 8.70 7.86 -24.55
N ASP A 88 9.54 8.82 -24.84
CA ASP A 88 11.01 8.68 -24.86
C ASP A 88 11.65 8.95 -23.48
N LYS A 89 10.85 9.39 -22.51
CA LYS A 89 11.31 9.69 -21.15
C LYS A 89 11.76 8.45 -20.39
N THR A 90 12.68 8.62 -19.45
CA THR A 90 13.04 7.58 -18.50
C THR A 90 11.88 7.29 -17.56
N MET A 91 11.52 6.02 -17.37
CA MET A 91 10.36 5.61 -16.58
C MET A 91 10.77 4.78 -15.38
N VAL A 92 10.36 5.26 -14.20
CA VAL A 92 10.40 4.51 -12.95
C VAL A 92 9.00 3.98 -12.67
N VAL A 93 8.88 2.67 -12.57
CA VAL A 93 7.61 1.99 -12.31
C VAL A 93 7.60 1.49 -10.87
N ASP A 94 6.68 1.99 -10.08
CA ASP A 94 6.51 1.58 -8.69
C ASP A 94 5.58 0.36 -8.61
N LEU A 95 6.17 -0.81 -8.41
CA LEU A 95 5.51 -2.11 -8.30
C LEU A 95 5.32 -2.53 -6.83
N TYR A 96 5.24 -1.58 -5.90
CA TYR A 96 5.14 -1.84 -4.46
C TYR A 96 3.91 -2.65 -4.05
N ASP A 97 2.90 -2.66 -4.90
CA ASP A 97 1.66 -3.40 -4.71
C ASP A 97 1.45 -4.38 -5.87
N PRO A 98 1.48 -5.71 -5.62
CA PRO A 98 1.16 -6.71 -6.63
C PRO A 98 -0.36 -6.79 -6.88
N PHE A 99 -0.94 -5.72 -7.39
CA PHE A 99 -2.38 -5.49 -7.50
C PHE A 99 -3.15 -6.54 -8.32
N HIS A 100 -2.50 -7.40 -9.11
CA HIS A 100 -3.14 -8.56 -9.72
C HIS A 100 -3.48 -9.65 -8.69
N LEU A 101 -2.68 -9.79 -7.61
CA LEU A 101 -2.98 -10.68 -6.48
C LEU A 101 -4.11 -10.09 -5.63
N GLU A 102 -4.08 -8.78 -5.37
CA GLU A 102 -5.15 -8.07 -4.69
C GLU A 102 -6.49 -8.23 -5.43
N GLN A 103 -6.48 -8.18 -6.78
CA GLN A 103 -7.69 -8.38 -7.59
C GLN A 103 -8.29 -9.80 -7.48
N LEU A 104 -7.49 -10.81 -7.18
CA LEU A 104 -8.01 -12.16 -6.90
C LEU A 104 -8.94 -12.16 -5.69
N GLU A 105 -8.56 -11.44 -4.63
CA GLU A 105 -9.37 -11.36 -3.41
C GLU A 105 -10.51 -10.34 -3.55
N LEU A 106 -10.25 -9.15 -4.08
CA LEU A 106 -11.28 -8.13 -4.30
C LEU A 106 -12.44 -8.60 -5.18
N SER A 107 -12.14 -9.36 -6.22
CA SER A 107 -13.18 -9.84 -7.16
C SER A 107 -13.93 -11.09 -6.68
N ARG A 108 -13.42 -11.77 -5.63
CA ARG A 108 -13.92 -13.06 -5.16
C ARG A 108 -15.39 -13.01 -4.76
N GLU A 109 -15.84 -11.91 -4.21
CA GLU A 109 -17.16 -11.76 -3.63
C GLU A 109 -18.14 -10.97 -4.51
N THR A 110 -17.63 -10.21 -5.47
CA THR A 110 -18.42 -9.22 -6.19
C THR A 110 -18.68 -9.58 -7.65
N SER A 111 -18.08 -10.66 -8.15
CA SER A 111 -18.09 -10.94 -9.58
C SER A 111 -18.29 -12.43 -9.89
N GLU A 112 -18.96 -12.71 -10.96
CA GLU A 112 -19.05 -14.05 -11.55
C GLU A 112 -17.66 -14.53 -12.02
N HIS A 113 -17.46 -15.84 -12.16
CA HIS A 113 -16.17 -16.44 -12.47
C HIS A 113 -15.52 -15.83 -13.72
N ASP A 114 -16.27 -15.70 -14.82
CA ASP A 114 -15.75 -15.16 -16.08
C ASP A 114 -15.33 -13.70 -15.97
N VAL A 115 -16.06 -12.90 -15.17
CA VAL A 115 -15.69 -11.51 -14.88
C VAL A 115 -14.38 -11.45 -14.06
N ARG A 116 -14.22 -12.38 -13.12
CA ARG A 116 -12.97 -12.47 -12.32
C ARG A 116 -11.77 -12.83 -13.18
N VAL A 117 -11.93 -13.80 -14.07
CA VAL A 117 -10.87 -14.20 -15.02
C VAL A 117 -10.44 -12.99 -15.86
N GLU A 118 -11.38 -12.21 -16.39
CA GLU A 118 -11.09 -11.04 -17.21
C GLU A 118 -10.44 -9.91 -16.39
N VAL A 119 -10.90 -9.65 -15.17
CA VAL A 119 -10.29 -8.64 -14.28
C VAL A 119 -8.83 -8.94 -14.02
N VAL A 120 -8.51 -10.18 -13.65
CA VAL A 120 -7.12 -10.58 -13.38
C VAL A 120 -6.28 -10.57 -14.65
N ALA A 121 -6.80 -11.11 -15.76
CA ALA A 121 -6.09 -11.09 -17.04
C ALA A 121 -5.78 -9.68 -17.52
N SER A 122 -6.74 -8.76 -17.43
CA SER A 122 -6.52 -7.36 -17.79
C SER A 122 -5.50 -6.66 -16.89
N THR A 123 -5.51 -7.00 -15.60
CA THR A 123 -4.56 -6.46 -14.63
C THR A 123 -3.14 -6.96 -14.90
N VAL A 124 -2.97 -8.25 -15.17
CA VAL A 124 -1.69 -8.85 -15.60
C VAL A 124 -1.20 -8.19 -16.89
N ALA A 125 -2.08 -7.91 -17.84
CA ALA A 125 -1.71 -7.23 -19.08
C ALA A 125 -1.18 -5.80 -18.82
N VAL A 126 -1.77 -5.05 -17.90
CA VAL A 126 -1.24 -3.73 -17.46
C VAL A 126 0.17 -3.87 -16.89
N LEU A 127 0.38 -4.83 -15.99
CA LEU A 127 1.70 -5.08 -15.38
C LEU A 127 2.73 -5.47 -16.44
N ASN A 128 2.40 -6.37 -17.37
CA ASN A 128 3.29 -6.79 -18.42
C ASN A 128 3.72 -5.61 -19.33
N GLU A 129 2.82 -4.69 -19.65
CA GLU A 129 3.15 -3.48 -20.40
C GLU A 129 4.08 -2.56 -19.62
N GLN A 130 3.82 -2.36 -18.33
CA GLN A 130 4.67 -1.56 -17.43
C GLN A 130 6.08 -2.18 -17.32
N ILE A 131 6.16 -3.49 -17.10
CA ILE A 131 7.44 -4.23 -17.01
C ILE A 131 8.19 -4.16 -18.34
N ALA A 132 7.51 -4.31 -19.46
CA ALA A 132 8.14 -4.24 -20.78
C ALA A 132 8.74 -2.84 -21.09
N ARG A 133 8.19 -1.77 -20.47
CA ARG A 133 8.56 -0.37 -20.80
C ARG A 133 9.42 0.32 -19.73
N GLY A 134 9.32 -0.08 -18.47
CA GLY A 134 10.03 0.58 -17.36
C GLY A 134 11.55 0.52 -17.52
N ASP A 135 12.22 1.57 -17.08
CA ASP A 135 13.68 1.64 -17.03
C ASP A 135 14.22 1.25 -15.66
N PHE A 136 13.46 1.54 -14.60
CA PHE A 136 13.75 1.16 -13.22
C PHE A 136 12.46 0.78 -12.49
N PHE A 137 12.55 -0.22 -11.63
CA PHE A 137 11.40 -0.74 -10.88
C PHE A 137 11.61 -0.61 -9.39
N LEU A 138 10.54 -0.25 -8.66
CA LEU A 138 10.53 -0.19 -7.21
C LEU A 138 9.60 -1.29 -6.68
N CYS A 139 10.00 -1.93 -5.58
CA CYS A 139 9.16 -2.89 -4.85
C CYS A 139 9.29 -2.67 -3.35
N ALA A 140 8.36 -3.20 -2.53
CA ALA A 140 8.30 -2.83 -1.12
C ALA A 140 9.11 -3.72 -0.18
N SER A 141 9.59 -4.89 -0.63
CA SER A 141 10.39 -5.82 0.20
C SER A 141 11.28 -6.71 -0.67
N GLU A 142 12.25 -7.38 -0.07
CA GLU A 142 13.06 -8.40 -0.77
C GLU A 142 12.17 -9.55 -1.28
N LYS A 143 11.18 -9.97 -0.52
CA LYS A 143 10.21 -10.98 -0.95
C LYS A 143 9.42 -10.56 -2.18
N GLN A 144 8.99 -9.30 -2.26
CA GLN A 144 8.41 -8.75 -3.49
C GLN A 144 9.42 -8.65 -4.61
N ARG A 145 10.68 -8.31 -4.29
CA ARG A 145 11.74 -8.24 -5.31
C ARG A 145 11.95 -9.60 -5.97
N ASP A 146 12.04 -10.67 -5.20
CA ASP A 146 12.16 -12.05 -5.72
C ASP A 146 10.94 -12.42 -6.60
N PHE A 147 9.75 -12.06 -6.18
CA PHE A 147 8.54 -12.23 -6.98
C PHE A 147 8.60 -11.50 -8.32
N TRP A 148 9.02 -10.22 -8.32
CA TRP A 148 9.13 -9.42 -9.54
C TRP A 148 10.31 -9.81 -10.42
N LEU A 149 11.40 -10.33 -9.87
CA LEU A 149 12.49 -10.92 -10.66
C LEU A 149 11.99 -12.09 -11.51
N GLY A 150 11.07 -12.91 -10.98
CA GLY A 150 10.40 -13.96 -11.77
C GLY A 150 9.63 -13.40 -12.97
N ALA A 151 8.86 -12.33 -12.77
CA ALA A 151 8.12 -11.66 -13.83
C ALA A 151 9.04 -10.97 -14.85
N LEU A 152 10.07 -10.26 -14.38
CA LEU A 152 11.11 -9.65 -15.23
C LEU A 152 11.83 -10.71 -16.08
N GLY A 153 12.17 -11.85 -15.50
CA GLY A 153 12.78 -12.97 -16.22
C GLY A 153 11.87 -13.55 -17.31
N ALA A 154 10.60 -13.81 -16.96
CA ALA A 154 9.61 -14.35 -17.89
C ALA A 154 9.34 -13.42 -19.10
N LEU A 155 9.45 -12.11 -18.90
CA LEU A 155 9.29 -11.11 -19.96
C LEU A 155 10.60 -10.75 -20.70
N GLY A 156 11.72 -11.39 -20.34
CA GLY A 156 13.02 -11.20 -20.99
C GLY A 156 13.77 -9.93 -20.60
N ARG A 157 13.40 -9.29 -19.45
CA ARG A 157 14.09 -8.13 -18.89
C ARG A 157 15.36 -8.52 -18.14
N ILE A 158 15.47 -9.77 -17.69
CA ILE A 158 16.72 -10.37 -17.20
C ILE A 158 17.40 -11.01 -18.39
N ASN A 159 18.43 -10.36 -18.93
CA ASN A 159 19.15 -10.76 -20.12
C ASN A 159 20.62 -10.34 -19.99
N PRO A 160 21.55 -10.73 -20.90
CA PRO A 160 22.95 -10.37 -20.79
C PRO A 160 23.19 -8.87 -20.64
N LEU A 161 22.41 -8.00 -21.29
CA LEU A 161 22.60 -6.55 -21.25
C LEU A 161 22.34 -5.98 -19.84
N THR A 162 21.27 -6.43 -19.18
CA THR A 162 20.93 -5.98 -17.82
C THR A 162 21.80 -6.68 -16.77
N TYR A 163 22.09 -7.97 -16.95
CA TYR A 163 22.88 -8.76 -16.03
C TYR A 163 24.36 -8.34 -16.02
N ASP A 164 24.97 -8.12 -17.20
CA ASP A 164 26.37 -7.71 -17.32
C ASP A 164 26.59 -6.26 -16.81
N ALA A 165 25.54 -5.42 -16.89
CA ALA A 165 25.57 -4.08 -16.33
C ALA A 165 25.55 -4.09 -14.78
N ASP A 166 24.81 -5.03 -14.20
CA ASP A 166 24.71 -5.22 -12.74
C ASP A 166 24.20 -6.63 -12.42
N PRO A 167 25.08 -7.57 -12.03
CA PRO A 167 24.69 -8.94 -11.72
C PRO A 167 23.71 -9.07 -10.53
N SER A 168 23.66 -8.05 -9.66
CA SER A 168 22.69 -7.99 -8.58
C SER A 168 21.27 -7.58 -9.05
N LEU A 169 21.17 -7.02 -10.26
CA LEU A 169 19.96 -6.43 -10.85
C LEU A 169 19.34 -5.29 -10.01
N ARG A 170 20.08 -4.75 -9.02
CA ARG A 170 19.56 -3.62 -8.23
C ARG A 170 19.48 -2.33 -9.05
N SER A 171 20.24 -2.24 -10.10
CA SER A 171 20.13 -1.16 -11.08
C SER A 171 18.87 -1.24 -11.98
N LEU A 172 18.18 -2.40 -11.99
CA LEU A 172 16.93 -2.62 -12.72
C LEU A 172 15.72 -2.61 -11.77
N ILE A 173 15.82 -3.30 -10.61
CA ILE A 173 14.76 -3.33 -9.60
C ILE A 173 15.34 -3.27 -8.20
N ASP A 174 14.89 -2.33 -7.38
CA ASP A 174 15.35 -2.22 -6.00
C ASP A 174 14.22 -2.05 -5.00
N VAL A 175 14.54 -2.28 -3.72
CA VAL A 175 13.59 -2.23 -2.62
C VAL A 175 13.42 -0.79 -2.14
N VAL A 176 12.22 -0.30 -2.29
CA VAL A 176 11.75 1.00 -1.82
C VAL A 176 10.47 0.76 -1.04
N PRO A 177 10.55 0.43 0.25
CA PRO A 177 9.38 0.13 1.07
C PRO A 177 8.48 1.36 1.22
N PHE A 178 7.30 1.17 1.72
CA PHE A 178 6.55 2.27 2.31
C PHE A 178 7.30 2.73 3.56
N GLY A 179 7.29 4.01 3.86
CA GLY A 179 8.06 4.56 4.96
C GLY A 179 7.19 5.18 6.07
N VAL A 180 7.87 5.60 7.12
CA VAL A 180 7.30 6.37 8.23
C VAL A 180 7.97 7.75 8.28
N ASP A 181 7.39 8.67 9.04
CA ASP A 181 7.99 9.98 9.23
C ASP A 181 9.33 9.85 9.94
N ASP A 182 10.30 10.68 9.54
CA ASP A 182 11.67 10.64 10.08
C ASP A 182 11.72 11.03 11.56
N GLU A 183 10.83 11.90 12.01
CA GLU A 183 10.68 12.26 13.40
C GLU A 183 9.85 11.20 14.15
N PRO A 184 10.25 10.80 15.36
CA PRO A 184 9.47 9.87 16.17
C PRO A 184 8.05 10.38 16.45
N ALA A 185 7.10 9.46 16.61
CA ALA A 185 5.74 9.80 16.98
C ALA A 185 5.73 10.51 18.34
N SER A 186 4.99 11.59 18.42
CA SER A 186 4.78 12.34 19.67
C SER A 186 3.30 12.54 19.92
N GLN A 187 2.88 12.32 21.17
CA GLN A 187 1.50 12.48 21.59
C GLN A 187 1.25 13.91 22.06
N ASN A 188 0.21 14.53 21.54
CA ASN A 188 -0.26 15.84 22.00
C ASN A 188 -1.42 15.71 22.99
N ARG A 189 -2.26 14.68 22.82
CA ARG A 189 -3.41 14.39 23.67
C ARG A 189 -3.81 12.91 23.58
N HIS A 190 -4.57 12.47 24.57
CA HIS A 190 -5.23 11.17 24.50
C HIS A 190 -6.44 11.24 23.57
N GLU A 191 -6.65 10.19 22.78
CA GLU A 191 -7.81 10.05 21.88
C GLU A 191 -8.61 8.77 22.19
N ILE A 192 -8.02 7.81 22.92
CA ILE A 192 -8.66 6.56 23.32
C ILE A 192 -8.78 6.48 24.82
N ARG A 193 -7.65 6.53 25.56
CA ARG A 193 -7.59 6.34 27.01
C ARG A 193 -8.32 7.45 27.76
N GLY A 194 -9.40 7.11 28.48
CA GLY A 194 -10.19 8.05 29.25
C GLY A 194 -10.99 9.06 28.41
N VAL A 195 -11.00 8.86 27.07
CA VAL A 195 -11.72 9.73 26.12
C VAL A 195 -12.88 8.98 25.47
N VAL A 196 -12.64 7.76 25.01
CA VAL A 196 -13.69 6.92 24.43
C VAL A 196 -14.58 6.38 25.54
N ASP A 197 -15.89 6.57 25.42
CA ASP A 197 -16.84 6.06 26.41
C ASP A 197 -16.70 4.53 26.54
N GLY A 198 -16.56 4.04 27.76
CA GLY A 198 -16.30 2.63 28.06
C GLY A 198 -14.80 2.23 28.09
N ILE A 199 -13.87 3.16 27.84
CA ILE A 199 -12.43 2.92 27.97
C ILE A 199 -11.83 3.80 29.07
N GLY A 200 -11.29 3.15 30.12
CA GLY A 200 -10.60 3.83 31.21
C GLY A 200 -9.16 4.24 30.88
N SER A 201 -8.58 5.11 31.72
CA SER A 201 -7.19 5.56 31.55
C SER A 201 -6.17 4.43 31.75
N ASP A 202 -6.50 3.42 32.54
CA ASP A 202 -5.60 2.32 32.93
C ASP A 202 -5.90 1.02 32.17
N ASP A 203 -6.85 1.06 31.23
CA ASP A 203 -7.20 -0.10 30.40
C ASP A 203 -6.05 -0.56 29.48
N GLU A 204 -5.97 -1.86 29.21
CA GLU A 204 -5.01 -2.47 28.28
C GLU A 204 -5.55 -2.36 26.86
N ILE A 205 -4.85 -1.64 25.97
CA ILE A 205 -5.37 -1.32 24.63
C ILE A 205 -4.60 -2.07 23.54
N LEU A 206 -5.34 -2.92 22.83
CA LEU A 206 -4.93 -3.48 21.52
C LEU A 206 -5.43 -2.56 20.44
N LEU A 207 -4.55 -2.18 19.50
CA LEU A 207 -4.91 -1.29 18.39
C LEU A 207 -4.88 -2.02 17.06
N TRP A 208 -5.98 -1.98 16.33
CA TRP A 208 -6.03 -2.25 14.90
C TRP A 208 -5.88 -0.94 14.14
N GLY A 209 -4.68 -0.64 13.66
CA GLY A 209 -4.37 0.56 12.90
C GLY A 209 -4.84 0.48 11.46
N GLY A 210 -5.57 1.49 10.99
CA GLY A 210 -6.04 1.59 9.61
C GLY A 210 -7.28 0.77 9.26
N GLY A 211 -7.57 0.66 7.97
CA GLY A 211 -8.80 0.06 7.44
C GLY A 211 -8.90 -1.45 7.62
N VAL A 212 -10.12 -1.96 7.55
CA VAL A 212 -10.44 -3.40 7.53
C VAL A 212 -10.81 -3.79 6.10
N TYR A 213 -9.96 -4.59 5.45
CA TYR A 213 -10.18 -5.10 4.08
C TYR A 213 -10.52 -6.60 4.11
N ASN A 214 -11.05 -7.14 3.00
CA ASN A 214 -11.56 -8.51 2.94
C ASN A 214 -10.47 -9.59 3.07
N TRP A 215 -9.21 -9.28 2.86
CA TRP A 215 -8.06 -10.18 3.04
C TRP A 215 -7.44 -10.13 4.43
N PHE A 216 -7.93 -9.28 5.33
CA PHE A 216 -7.56 -9.27 6.72
C PHE A 216 -8.46 -10.19 7.56
N ASP A 217 -7.99 -10.52 8.76
CA ASP A 217 -8.69 -11.41 9.69
C ASP A 217 -8.94 -10.75 11.06
N PRO A 218 -9.83 -9.75 11.13
CA PRO A 218 -10.26 -9.19 12.41
C PRO A 218 -11.09 -10.17 13.22
N LEU A 219 -11.64 -11.23 12.60
CA LEU A 219 -12.53 -12.17 13.27
C LEU A 219 -11.77 -13.05 14.25
N THR A 220 -10.60 -13.57 13.88
CA THR A 220 -9.70 -14.30 14.78
C THR A 220 -9.25 -13.42 15.94
N LEU A 221 -8.98 -12.13 15.69
CA LEU A 221 -8.60 -11.19 16.75
C LEU A 221 -9.75 -10.95 17.75
N ILE A 222 -10.98 -10.72 17.27
CA ILE A 222 -12.16 -10.54 18.12
C ILE A 222 -12.42 -11.79 18.98
N ARG A 223 -12.29 -13.01 18.41
CA ARG A 223 -12.39 -14.26 19.16
C ARG A 223 -11.27 -14.43 20.19
N ALA A 224 -10.07 -13.98 19.91
CA ALA A 224 -8.96 -13.98 20.88
C ALA A 224 -9.23 -13.04 22.04
N VAL A 225 -9.80 -11.88 21.80
CA VAL A 225 -10.25 -10.96 22.85
C VAL A 225 -11.38 -11.59 23.69
N ASP A 226 -12.35 -12.25 23.06
CA ASP A 226 -13.40 -12.99 23.77
C ASP A 226 -12.84 -14.09 24.70
N ALA A 227 -11.82 -14.82 24.25
CA ALA A 227 -11.14 -15.82 25.05
C ALA A 227 -10.33 -15.25 26.22
N LEU A 228 -9.96 -13.99 26.16
CA LEU A 228 -9.18 -13.29 27.21
C LEU A 228 -10.02 -12.48 28.18
N LYS A 229 -11.24 -12.07 27.83
CA LYS A 229 -12.05 -11.07 28.57
C LYS A 229 -12.23 -11.38 30.07
N GLU A 230 -12.49 -12.65 30.41
CA GLU A 230 -12.71 -13.05 31.82
C GLU A 230 -11.43 -12.96 32.68
N ARG A 231 -10.27 -13.18 32.05
CA ARG A 231 -8.95 -13.10 32.72
C ARG A 231 -8.39 -11.68 32.72
N ARG A 232 -8.85 -10.86 31.77
CA ARG A 232 -8.42 -9.46 31.55
C ARG A 232 -9.63 -8.54 31.36
N PRO A 233 -10.36 -8.22 32.40
CA PRO A 233 -11.57 -7.40 32.28
C PRO A 233 -11.28 -5.95 31.81
N ALA A 234 -10.02 -5.49 31.95
CA ALA A 234 -9.57 -4.19 31.46
C ALA A 234 -9.04 -4.22 30.00
N LEU A 235 -9.14 -5.35 29.29
CA LEU A 235 -8.68 -5.45 27.90
C LEU A 235 -9.65 -4.77 26.94
N ARG A 236 -9.12 -3.92 26.08
CA ARG A 236 -9.87 -3.22 25.02
C ARG A 236 -9.20 -3.41 23.67
N LEU A 237 -9.96 -3.77 22.67
CA LEU A 237 -9.56 -3.77 21.26
C LEU A 237 -10.20 -2.57 20.56
N TYR A 238 -9.37 -1.71 19.98
CA TYR A 238 -9.83 -0.53 19.28
C TYR A 238 -9.51 -0.61 17.80
N PHE A 239 -10.53 -0.52 16.95
CA PHE A 239 -10.40 -0.44 15.50
C PHE A 239 -10.36 1.02 15.05
N LEU A 240 -9.21 1.48 14.54
CA LEU A 240 -8.98 2.88 14.19
C LEU A 240 -9.71 3.34 12.92
N GLY A 241 -10.03 2.44 11.98
CA GLY A 241 -10.64 2.80 10.71
C GLY A 241 -11.61 1.73 10.21
N MET A 242 -12.93 1.99 10.30
CA MET A 242 -13.97 1.08 9.79
C MET A 242 -14.53 1.51 8.45
N LYS A 243 -14.28 2.74 8.03
CA LYS A 243 -14.77 3.30 6.76
C LYS A 243 -13.63 3.86 5.94
N HIS A 244 -13.71 3.68 4.62
CA HIS A 244 -12.77 4.31 3.71
C HIS A 244 -13.04 5.84 3.66
N PRO A 245 -11.99 6.69 3.56
CA PRO A 245 -12.16 8.15 3.51
C PRO A 245 -12.95 8.63 2.29
N ASN A 246 -12.90 7.88 1.18
CA ASN A 246 -13.78 8.11 0.03
C ASN A 246 -15.13 7.42 0.28
N PRO A 247 -16.25 8.16 0.45
CA PRO A 247 -17.57 7.60 0.72
C PRO A 247 -18.14 6.76 -0.44
N GLU A 248 -17.57 6.87 -1.64
CA GLU A 248 -17.98 6.07 -2.80
C GLU A 248 -17.36 4.66 -2.80
N VAL A 249 -16.37 4.40 -1.94
CA VAL A 249 -15.84 3.05 -1.73
C VAL A 249 -16.81 2.27 -0.83
N PRO A 250 -17.38 1.15 -1.30
CA PRO A 250 -18.28 0.33 -0.51
C PRO A 250 -17.60 -0.15 0.79
N GLN A 251 -18.39 -0.27 1.85
CA GLN A 251 -17.91 -0.90 3.07
C GLN A 251 -17.50 -2.35 2.77
N MET A 252 -16.34 -2.74 3.26
CA MET A 252 -15.84 -4.09 3.09
C MET A 252 -16.69 -5.09 3.88
N ARG A 253 -16.95 -6.27 3.32
CA ARG A 253 -17.71 -7.35 3.99
C ARG A 253 -17.07 -7.71 5.34
N MET A 254 -15.75 -7.85 5.37
CA MET A 254 -15.00 -8.20 6.59
C MET A 254 -15.20 -7.17 7.71
N ALA A 255 -15.32 -5.89 7.39
CA ALA A 255 -15.64 -4.85 8.37
C ALA A 255 -17.06 -5.04 8.96
N THR A 256 -18.03 -5.40 8.11
CA THR A 256 -19.41 -5.70 8.56
C THR A 256 -19.46 -6.97 9.41
N GLU A 257 -18.73 -8.01 9.02
CA GLU A 257 -18.65 -9.27 9.78
C GLU A 257 -17.96 -9.10 11.13
N ALA A 258 -16.91 -8.25 11.19
CA ALA A 258 -16.23 -7.94 12.44
C ALA A 258 -17.18 -7.28 13.45
N MET A 259 -17.98 -6.30 13.02
CA MET A 259 -19.00 -5.68 13.87
C MET A 259 -20.07 -6.68 14.31
N ALA A 260 -20.60 -7.47 13.36
CA ALA A 260 -21.63 -8.47 13.66
C ALA A 260 -21.13 -9.56 14.64
N LEU A 261 -19.87 -10.01 14.50
CA LEU A 261 -19.25 -10.97 15.43
C LEU A 261 -19.10 -10.35 16.82
N SER A 262 -18.60 -9.12 16.91
CA SER A 262 -18.44 -8.42 18.17
C SER A 262 -19.79 -8.23 18.90
N ASP A 263 -20.84 -7.83 18.18
CA ASP A 263 -22.19 -7.69 18.70
C ASP A 263 -22.74 -9.04 19.18
N GLY A 264 -22.59 -10.10 18.37
CA GLY A 264 -23.05 -11.45 18.69
C GLY A 264 -22.38 -12.05 19.94
N LEU A 265 -21.15 -11.66 20.22
CA LEU A 265 -20.38 -12.07 21.43
C LEU A 265 -20.61 -11.12 22.63
N GLY A 266 -21.38 -10.05 22.47
CA GLY A 266 -21.62 -9.04 23.52
C GLY A 266 -20.37 -8.23 23.90
N LEU A 267 -19.44 -8.05 22.95
CA LEU A 267 -18.15 -7.37 23.20
C LEU A 267 -18.18 -5.88 22.83
N THR A 268 -19.08 -5.47 21.94
CA THR A 268 -19.15 -4.10 21.45
C THR A 268 -19.46 -3.12 22.59
N GLY A 269 -18.66 -2.06 22.71
CA GLY A 269 -18.77 -1.04 23.74
C GLY A 269 -18.27 -1.49 25.15
N THR A 270 -17.74 -2.73 25.26
CA THR A 270 -17.14 -3.24 26.50
C THR A 270 -15.69 -3.67 26.33
N HIS A 271 -15.42 -4.52 25.34
CA HIS A 271 -14.08 -5.02 25.02
C HIS A 271 -13.65 -4.70 23.60
N VAL A 272 -14.58 -4.41 22.69
CA VAL A 272 -14.32 -4.09 21.29
C VAL A 272 -14.97 -2.77 20.92
N PHE A 273 -14.19 -1.89 20.31
CA PHE A 273 -14.61 -0.53 19.95
C PHE A 273 -14.27 -0.26 18.49
N PHE A 274 -15.14 0.44 17.79
CA PHE A 274 -15.01 0.74 16.38
C PHE A 274 -15.06 2.24 16.14
N ASN A 275 -13.98 2.81 15.58
CA ASN A 275 -14.01 4.19 15.12
C ASN A 275 -14.63 4.26 13.73
N HIS A 276 -15.71 5.01 13.60
CA HIS A 276 -16.43 5.24 12.34
C HIS A 276 -15.98 6.52 11.62
N ASP A 277 -15.16 7.33 12.28
CA ASP A 277 -14.63 8.58 11.74
C ASP A 277 -13.27 8.37 11.07
N TRP A 278 -12.91 9.29 10.21
CA TRP A 278 -11.59 9.33 9.61
C TRP A 278 -10.57 9.99 10.52
N VAL A 279 -9.46 9.32 10.79
CA VAL A 279 -8.32 9.89 11.49
C VAL A 279 -7.37 10.53 10.47
N PRO A 280 -7.13 11.85 10.53
CA PRO A 280 -6.15 12.50 9.67
C PRO A 280 -4.75 11.89 9.86
N TYR A 281 -4.03 11.70 8.77
CA TYR A 281 -2.71 11.07 8.79
C TYR A 281 -1.75 11.74 9.79
N GLU A 282 -1.79 13.07 9.86
CA GLU A 282 -0.92 13.87 10.74
C GLU A 282 -1.29 13.77 12.23
N GLN A 283 -2.50 13.34 12.56
CA GLN A 283 -2.98 13.19 13.93
C GLN A 283 -2.90 11.74 14.45
N ARG A 284 -2.48 10.79 13.61
CA ARG A 284 -2.49 9.37 13.96
C ARG A 284 -1.62 9.00 15.17
N ALA A 285 -0.59 9.82 15.46
CA ALA A 285 0.27 9.62 16.63
C ALA A 285 -0.50 9.58 17.95
N ASP A 286 -1.48 10.49 18.14
CA ASP A 286 -2.28 10.59 19.35
C ASP A 286 -3.08 9.31 19.63
N TRP A 287 -3.55 8.63 18.57
CA TRP A 287 -4.24 7.35 18.67
C TRP A 287 -3.30 6.17 18.88
N LEU A 288 -2.19 6.14 18.14
CA LEU A 288 -1.21 5.07 18.21
C LEU A 288 -0.56 4.98 19.59
N LEU A 289 -0.19 6.13 20.16
CA LEU A 289 0.50 6.21 21.44
C LEU A 289 -0.41 5.96 22.65
N ASP A 290 -1.72 5.86 22.46
CA ASP A 290 -2.66 5.37 23.46
C ASP A 290 -2.69 3.85 23.60
N ALA A 291 -2.12 3.11 22.63
CA ALA A 291 -2.14 1.66 22.63
C ALA A 291 -0.96 1.04 23.39
N ASP A 292 -1.15 -0.20 23.85
CA ASP A 292 -0.10 -1.04 24.44
C ASP A 292 0.52 -1.99 23.42
N ILE A 293 -0.29 -2.48 22.45
CA ILE A 293 0.12 -3.44 21.42
C ILE A 293 -0.59 -3.08 20.11
N GLY A 294 0.18 -2.99 19.02
CA GLY A 294 -0.35 -2.94 17.67
C GLY A 294 -0.63 -4.34 17.13
N VAL A 295 -1.82 -4.57 16.55
CA VAL A 295 -2.22 -5.89 16.06
C VAL A 295 -2.53 -5.83 14.56
N SER A 296 -2.03 -6.85 13.82
CA SER A 296 -2.31 -7.01 12.39
C SER A 296 -2.50 -8.47 12.03
N THR A 297 -3.73 -8.94 11.91
CA THR A 297 -4.05 -10.30 11.52
C THR A 297 -4.58 -10.36 10.09
N HIS A 298 -4.24 -11.42 9.37
CA HIS A 298 -4.64 -11.64 7.98
C HIS A 298 -4.90 -13.12 7.69
N LEU A 299 -5.64 -13.38 6.62
CA LEU A 299 -5.87 -14.72 6.10
C LEU A 299 -4.61 -15.25 5.40
N ASP A 300 -4.46 -16.57 5.31
CA ASP A 300 -3.34 -17.22 4.62
C ASP A 300 -3.70 -17.43 3.14
N HIS A 301 -3.16 -16.58 2.27
CA HIS A 301 -3.26 -16.71 0.82
C HIS A 301 -2.12 -15.93 0.12
N VAL A 302 -1.99 -16.15 -1.20
CA VAL A 302 -0.86 -15.61 -1.96
C VAL A 302 -0.78 -14.07 -1.95
N GLU A 303 -1.91 -13.37 -1.87
CA GLU A 303 -1.91 -11.90 -1.74
C GLU A 303 -1.20 -11.50 -0.44
N THR A 304 -1.57 -12.09 0.71
CA THR A 304 -0.98 -11.77 2.00
C THR A 304 0.51 -12.10 2.05
N ALA A 305 0.94 -13.17 1.38
CA ALA A 305 2.35 -13.55 1.34
C ALA A 305 3.24 -12.48 0.67
N PHE A 306 2.72 -11.74 -0.30
CA PHE A 306 3.48 -10.74 -1.07
C PHE A 306 3.07 -9.29 -0.84
N SER A 307 2.04 -9.01 -0.05
CA SER A 307 1.70 -7.63 0.28
C SER A 307 2.59 -7.04 1.36
N PHE A 308 2.62 -5.70 1.39
CA PHE A 308 3.37 -4.94 2.37
C PHE A 308 2.41 -4.26 3.35
N ARG A 309 2.39 -4.72 4.61
CA ARG A 309 1.40 -4.32 5.63
C ARG A 309 1.74 -2.96 6.23
N THR A 310 1.29 -1.88 5.61
CA THR A 310 1.62 -0.51 6.00
C THR A 310 1.23 -0.15 7.44
N ARG A 311 0.19 -0.79 8.01
CA ARG A 311 -0.18 -0.55 9.43
C ARG A 311 0.92 -0.95 10.42
N VAL A 312 1.72 -1.97 10.08
CA VAL A 312 2.87 -2.38 10.91
C VAL A 312 3.90 -1.27 10.97
N LEU A 313 4.05 -0.47 9.91
CA LEU A 313 4.92 0.70 9.91
C LEU A 313 4.46 1.77 10.90
N ASP A 314 3.16 2.01 11.02
CA ASP A 314 2.62 2.94 12.02
C ASP A 314 2.95 2.45 13.45
N TYR A 315 2.91 1.13 13.69
CA TYR A 315 3.33 0.56 14.98
C TYR A 315 4.84 0.71 15.20
N LEU A 316 5.66 0.52 14.16
CA LEU A 316 7.11 0.79 14.22
C LEU A 316 7.38 2.25 14.58
N TRP A 317 6.71 3.17 13.90
CA TRP A 317 6.85 4.61 14.14
C TRP A 317 6.44 5.03 15.55
N ALA A 318 5.36 4.44 16.07
CA ALA A 318 4.88 4.70 17.43
C ALA A 318 5.67 3.95 18.54
N GLY A 319 6.59 3.06 18.16
CA GLY A 319 7.35 2.27 19.15
C GLY A 319 6.50 1.20 19.85
N LEU A 320 5.40 0.75 19.24
CA LEU A 320 4.49 -0.25 19.80
C LEU A 320 5.00 -1.67 19.60
N PRO A 321 4.96 -2.54 20.60
CA PRO A 321 5.06 -3.99 20.42
C PRO A 321 4.00 -4.49 19.43
N ILE A 322 4.35 -5.49 18.62
CA ILE A 322 3.52 -5.93 17.50
C ILE A 322 3.11 -7.38 17.68
N VAL A 323 1.82 -7.67 17.54
CA VAL A 323 1.34 -9.05 17.38
C VAL A 323 0.67 -9.17 16.00
N CYS A 324 1.15 -10.10 15.18
CA CYS A 324 0.67 -10.22 13.81
C CYS A 324 0.57 -11.69 13.35
N THR A 325 -0.08 -11.90 12.22
CA THR A 325 -0.04 -13.19 11.53
C THR A 325 1.30 -13.37 10.82
N ALA A 326 1.87 -14.56 10.89
CA ALA A 326 3.08 -14.95 10.17
C ALA A 326 2.82 -15.20 8.68
N GLY A 327 3.88 -15.27 7.86
CA GLY A 327 3.82 -15.66 6.44
C GLY A 327 4.06 -14.55 5.45
N ASP A 328 4.13 -13.30 5.90
CA ASP A 328 4.55 -12.15 5.09
C ASP A 328 5.88 -11.54 5.58
N ALA A 329 6.39 -10.56 4.85
CA ALA A 329 7.63 -9.87 5.20
C ALA A 329 7.57 -9.15 6.55
N MET A 330 6.39 -8.73 7.00
CA MET A 330 6.22 -8.05 8.29
C MET A 330 6.24 -9.04 9.45
N GLY A 331 5.64 -10.23 9.28
CA GLY A 331 5.71 -11.32 10.25
C GLY A 331 7.16 -11.83 10.45
N GLU A 332 7.92 -11.93 9.36
CA GLU A 332 9.35 -12.23 9.38
C GLU A 332 10.12 -11.14 10.16
N LEU A 333 9.89 -9.86 9.86
CA LEU A 333 10.50 -8.73 10.56
C LEU A 333 10.21 -8.77 12.07
N VAL A 334 8.97 -9.03 12.47
CA VAL A 334 8.56 -9.10 13.88
C VAL A 334 9.31 -10.20 14.62
N THR A 335 9.45 -11.36 13.98
CA THR A 335 10.14 -12.53 14.57
C THR A 335 11.65 -12.31 14.65
N ASP A 336 12.27 -11.89 13.55
CA ASP A 336 13.74 -11.78 13.43
C ASP A 336 14.33 -10.71 14.34
N HIS A 337 13.56 -9.66 14.63
CA HIS A 337 14.01 -8.54 15.46
C HIS A 337 13.41 -8.51 16.86
N GLY A 338 12.57 -9.50 17.24
CA GLY A 338 11.97 -9.55 18.58
C GLY A 338 11.01 -8.38 18.85
N LEU A 339 10.23 -7.97 17.85
CA LEU A 339 9.34 -6.81 17.95
C LEU A 339 8.01 -7.13 18.65
N GLY A 340 7.82 -8.38 19.05
CA GLY A 340 6.62 -8.93 19.65
C GLY A 340 6.42 -10.38 19.27
N ALA A 341 5.27 -10.75 18.68
CA ALA A 341 4.98 -12.13 18.28
C ALA A 341 4.30 -12.23 16.91
N ALA A 342 4.72 -13.23 16.12
CA ALA A 342 4.01 -13.64 14.91
C ALA A 342 3.37 -15.02 15.14
N VAL A 343 2.08 -15.16 14.81
CA VAL A 343 1.28 -16.37 15.06
C VAL A 343 0.72 -16.95 13.76
N PRO A 344 0.39 -18.25 13.70
CA PRO A 344 -0.26 -18.82 12.53
C PRO A 344 -1.60 -18.12 12.21
N ALA A 345 -1.98 -18.09 10.93
CA ALA A 345 -3.28 -17.62 10.50
C ALA A 345 -4.42 -18.48 11.08
N ASP A 346 -5.57 -17.85 11.34
CA ASP A 346 -6.80 -18.49 11.87
C ASP A 346 -6.60 -19.31 13.16
N ASP A 347 -5.56 -18.97 13.95
CA ASP A 347 -5.29 -19.63 15.24
C ASP A 347 -5.62 -18.71 16.42
N VAL A 348 -6.89 -18.77 16.84
CA VAL A 348 -7.40 -18.01 17.98
C VAL A 348 -6.63 -18.30 19.28
N ALA A 349 -6.24 -19.56 19.50
CA ALA A 349 -5.57 -19.97 20.73
C ALA A 349 -4.12 -19.45 20.78
N ALA A 350 -3.39 -19.54 19.66
CA ALA A 350 -2.04 -18.97 19.56
C ALA A 350 -2.06 -17.45 19.70
N LEU A 351 -3.02 -16.78 19.05
CA LEU A 351 -3.16 -15.33 19.14
C LEU A 351 -3.51 -14.87 20.57
N ALA A 352 -4.49 -15.51 21.21
CA ALA A 352 -4.87 -15.19 22.58
C ALA A 352 -3.71 -15.42 23.58
N ARG A 353 -2.94 -16.50 23.39
CA ARG A 353 -1.76 -16.76 24.19
C ARG A 353 -0.69 -15.69 24.00
N ALA A 354 -0.31 -15.35 22.76
CA ALA A 354 0.70 -14.33 22.47
C ALA A 354 0.31 -12.96 23.04
N LEU A 355 -0.94 -12.54 22.85
CA LEU A 355 -1.47 -11.30 23.43
C LEU A 355 -1.45 -11.34 24.97
N GLY A 356 -1.94 -12.45 25.55
CA GLY A 356 -1.99 -12.64 27.00
C GLY A 356 -0.62 -12.62 27.68
N GLU A 357 0.38 -13.27 27.08
CA GLU A 357 1.76 -13.29 27.57
C GLU A 357 2.41 -11.91 27.49
N LEU A 358 2.29 -11.23 26.35
CA LEU A 358 2.88 -9.90 26.15
C LEU A 358 2.22 -8.83 27.04
N LEU A 359 0.91 -8.93 27.32
CA LEU A 359 0.22 -8.06 28.26
C LEU A 359 0.58 -8.35 29.73
N ALA A 360 0.84 -9.61 30.09
CA ALA A 360 1.20 -10.00 31.44
C ALA A 360 2.63 -9.60 31.80
N ASP A 361 3.56 -9.72 30.89
CA ASP A 361 4.98 -9.45 31.11
C ASP A 361 5.35 -8.03 30.65
N LYS A 362 5.36 -7.11 31.62
CA LYS A 362 5.74 -5.71 31.35
C LYS A 362 7.19 -5.57 30.88
N ALA A 363 8.10 -6.46 31.31
CA ALA A 363 9.50 -6.41 30.89
C ALA A 363 9.63 -6.85 29.43
N ALA A 364 9.03 -8.00 29.05
CA ALA A 364 9.01 -8.45 27.66
C ALA A 364 8.35 -7.42 26.73
N ARG A 365 7.27 -6.77 27.18
CA ARG A 365 6.62 -5.71 26.40
C ARG A 365 7.52 -4.49 26.24
N ALA A 366 8.26 -4.09 27.28
CA ALA A 366 9.22 -2.99 27.21
C ALA A 366 10.42 -3.32 26.30
N ASP A 367 10.90 -4.55 26.34
CA ASP A 367 11.99 -5.04 25.47
C ASP A 367 11.55 -5.04 24.00
N ALA A 368 10.35 -5.52 23.70
CA ALA A 368 9.78 -5.49 22.35
C ALA A 368 9.63 -4.03 21.87
N ALA A 369 9.11 -3.13 22.70
CA ALA A 369 8.99 -1.69 22.37
C ALA A 369 10.36 -1.05 22.12
N ALA A 370 11.40 -1.44 22.88
CA ALA A 370 12.77 -0.97 22.64
C ALA A 370 13.34 -1.48 21.32
N ALA A 371 13.10 -2.75 20.98
CA ALA A 371 13.47 -3.33 19.72
C ALA A 371 12.76 -2.64 18.54
N VAL A 372 11.46 -2.34 18.67
CA VAL A 372 10.69 -1.58 17.68
C VAL A 372 11.31 -0.21 17.45
N ARG A 373 11.58 0.55 18.52
CA ARG A 373 12.23 1.87 18.39
C ARG A 373 13.61 1.82 17.76
N LYS A 374 14.33 0.72 17.92
CA LYS A 374 15.65 0.51 17.33
C LYS A 374 15.59 0.29 15.82
N ILE A 375 14.59 -0.45 15.32
CA ILE A 375 14.44 -0.77 13.90
C ILE A 375 13.67 0.31 13.10
N ALA A 376 12.79 1.07 13.75
CA ALA A 376 11.93 2.06 13.10
C ALA A 376 12.67 3.03 12.16
N PRO A 377 13.87 3.56 12.49
CA PRO A 377 14.62 4.45 11.59
C PRO A 377 15.02 3.81 10.26
N GLU A 378 15.06 2.47 10.16
CA GLU A 378 15.33 1.78 8.90
C GLU A 378 14.20 2.01 7.87
N PHE A 379 13.00 2.30 8.37
CA PHE A 379 11.80 2.57 7.58
C PHE A 379 11.48 4.06 7.45
N ALA A 380 12.34 4.97 7.93
CA ALA A 380 12.16 6.41 7.70
C ALA A 380 12.08 6.73 6.20
N TRP A 381 11.19 7.64 5.79
CA TRP A 381 11.04 8.00 4.37
C TRP A 381 12.34 8.44 3.71
N SER A 382 13.19 9.17 4.43
CA SER A 382 14.52 9.59 3.94
C SER A 382 15.40 8.40 3.56
N ARG A 383 15.28 7.29 4.27
CA ARG A 383 16.04 6.07 4.04
C ARG A 383 15.36 5.15 3.02
N ALA A 384 14.06 4.94 3.17
CA ALA A 384 13.26 4.10 2.29
C ALA A 384 13.33 4.54 0.82
N LEU A 385 13.35 5.86 0.58
CA LEU A 385 13.37 6.43 -0.78
C LEU A 385 14.78 6.61 -1.36
N ALA A 386 15.84 6.23 -0.64
CA ALA A 386 17.21 6.42 -1.10
C ALA A 386 17.51 5.81 -2.48
N PRO A 387 17.04 4.57 -2.85
CA PRO A 387 17.27 4.03 -4.19
C PRO A 387 16.58 4.85 -5.30
N LEU A 388 15.37 5.36 -5.07
CA LEU A 388 14.67 6.22 -6.01
C LEU A 388 15.43 7.55 -6.20
N VAL A 389 15.85 8.17 -5.10
CA VAL A 389 16.62 9.43 -5.15
C VAL A 389 17.93 9.23 -5.90
N ALA A 390 18.68 8.17 -5.59
CA ALA A 390 19.92 7.84 -6.28
C ALA A 390 19.73 7.60 -7.78
N PHE A 391 18.64 6.95 -8.17
CA PHE A 391 18.30 6.78 -9.57
C PHE A 391 17.98 8.12 -10.26
N CYS A 392 17.23 9.00 -9.62
CA CYS A 392 16.89 10.32 -10.16
C CYS A 392 18.08 11.31 -10.18
N ASP A 393 19.09 11.12 -9.30
CA ASP A 393 20.36 11.90 -9.38
C ASP A 393 21.12 11.62 -10.68
N ALA A 394 21.05 10.41 -11.22
CA ALA A 394 21.70 9.99 -12.46
C ALA A 394 20.80 9.08 -13.30
N PRO A 395 19.69 9.64 -13.84
CA PRO A 395 18.68 8.84 -14.53
C PRO A 395 19.26 8.24 -15.81
N ARG A 396 18.89 6.98 -16.07
CA ARG A 396 19.37 6.24 -17.23
C ARG A 396 18.28 5.35 -17.81
N ARG A 397 18.37 5.13 -19.10
CA ARG A 397 17.57 4.09 -19.75
C ARG A 397 18.12 2.72 -19.38
N ALA A 398 17.25 1.75 -19.22
CA ALA A 398 17.66 0.36 -19.03
C ALA A 398 18.48 -0.13 -20.23
N PRO A 399 19.60 -0.86 -20.02
CA PRO A 399 20.50 -1.28 -21.11
C PRO A 399 19.80 -2.07 -22.21
N ASP A 400 18.84 -2.91 -21.87
CA ASP A 400 18.06 -3.72 -22.79
C ASP A 400 17.06 -2.90 -23.62
N LEU A 401 16.65 -1.72 -23.17
CA LEU A 401 15.84 -0.79 -23.93
C LEU A 401 16.64 0.11 -24.87
N LEU A 402 17.97 0.15 -24.72
CA LEU A 402 18.87 0.83 -25.66
C LEU A 402 19.25 -0.07 -26.85
N ASP A 403 19.21 -1.39 -26.67
CA ASP A 403 19.43 -2.34 -27.75
C ASP A 403 18.16 -2.45 -28.64
N ARG A 404 18.33 -2.20 -29.94
CA ARG A 404 17.20 -2.12 -30.87
C ARG A 404 16.41 -3.41 -30.99
N GLU A 405 17.09 -4.55 -30.99
CA GLU A 405 16.44 -5.85 -31.18
C GLU A 405 15.66 -6.23 -29.91
N THR A 406 16.29 -6.11 -28.74
CA THR A 406 15.67 -6.38 -27.45
C THR A 406 14.51 -5.42 -27.18
N ALA A 407 14.69 -4.12 -27.40
CA ALA A 407 13.63 -3.13 -27.29
C ALA A 407 12.46 -3.41 -28.23
N GLY A 408 12.74 -3.89 -29.45
CA GLY A 408 11.70 -4.31 -30.42
C GLY A 408 10.88 -5.51 -29.92
N ARG A 409 11.53 -6.51 -29.31
CA ARG A 409 10.86 -7.67 -28.68
C ARG A 409 10.00 -7.25 -27.50
N LEU A 410 10.52 -6.43 -26.60
CA LEU A 410 9.79 -5.91 -25.43
C LEU A 410 8.59 -5.04 -25.85
N ALA A 411 8.76 -4.20 -26.86
CA ALA A 411 7.65 -3.44 -27.42
C ALA A 411 6.54 -4.34 -28.02
N ALA A 412 6.90 -5.51 -28.57
CA ALA A 412 5.91 -6.49 -29.03
C ALA A 412 5.13 -7.11 -27.87
N VAL A 413 5.79 -7.40 -26.74
CA VAL A 413 5.13 -7.84 -25.49
C VAL A 413 4.14 -6.78 -25.02
N GLY A 414 4.56 -5.52 -24.93
CA GLY A 414 3.70 -4.40 -24.53
C GLY A 414 2.49 -4.23 -25.47
N ARG A 415 2.68 -4.32 -26.79
CA ARG A 415 1.56 -4.27 -27.76
C ARG A 415 0.58 -5.43 -27.60
N THR A 416 1.07 -6.63 -27.30
CA THR A 416 0.20 -7.81 -27.06
C THR A 416 -0.62 -7.60 -25.80
N ALA A 417 0.01 -7.14 -24.72
CA ALA A 417 -0.66 -6.79 -23.46
C ALA A 417 -1.71 -5.68 -23.67
N ALA A 418 -1.37 -4.62 -24.41
CA ALA A 418 -2.31 -3.55 -24.74
C ALA A 418 -3.53 -4.01 -25.57
N ARG A 419 -3.35 -5.01 -26.45
CA ARG A 419 -4.45 -5.62 -27.20
C ARG A 419 -5.39 -6.44 -26.33
N GLN A 420 -4.85 -7.22 -25.40
CA GLN A 420 -5.64 -8.00 -24.43
C GLN A 420 -6.57 -7.11 -23.60
N ARG A 421 -6.13 -5.89 -23.24
CA ARG A 421 -6.94 -4.91 -22.50
C ARG A 421 -8.08 -4.27 -23.29
N ARG A 422 -8.09 -4.38 -24.63
CA ARG A 422 -9.11 -3.75 -25.49
C ARG A 422 -10.35 -4.62 -25.73
N GLY A 423 -10.45 -5.77 -25.09
CA GLY A 423 -11.63 -6.63 -25.17
C GLY A 423 -12.89 -5.94 -24.61
N PRO A 424 -14.10 -6.29 -25.09
CA PRO A 424 -15.35 -5.64 -24.67
C PRO A 424 -15.62 -5.77 -23.15
N LEU A 425 -15.21 -6.86 -22.54
CA LEU A 425 -15.32 -7.07 -21.07
C LEU A 425 -14.36 -6.16 -20.29
N HIS A 426 -13.16 -5.90 -20.82
CA HIS A 426 -12.23 -4.95 -20.22
C HIS A 426 -12.81 -3.53 -20.18
N VAL A 427 -13.48 -3.09 -21.23
CA VAL A 427 -14.17 -1.78 -21.26
C VAL A 427 -15.20 -1.71 -20.14
N VAL A 428 -15.98 -2.76 -19.93
CA VAL A 428 -16.98 -2.82 -18.85
C VAL A 428 -16.32 -2.84 -17.47
N THR A 429 -15.24 -3.58 -17.28
CA THR A 429 -14.53 -3.64 -16.00
C THR A 429 -13.77 -2.36 -15.69
N SER A 430 -13.15 -1.74 -16.69
CA SER A 430 -12.53 -0.42 -16.58
C SER A 430 -13.57 0.66 -16.27
N LEU A 431 -14.73 0.62 -16.94
CA LEU A 431 -15.89 1.48 -16.67
C LEU A 431 -16.38 1.32 -15.23
N ARG A 432 -16.58 0.09 -14.75
CA ARG A 432 -16.96 -0.18 -13.36
C ARG A 432 -15.92 0.30 -12.37
N ARG A 433 -14.62 0.15 -12.64
CA ARG A 433 -13.52 0.65 -11.82
C ARG A 433 -13.54 2.18 -11.72
N HIS A 434 -13.75 2.88 -12.84
CA HIS A 434 -13.85 4.35 -12.84
C HIS A 434 -15.10 4.86 -12.12
N VAL A 435 -16.24 4.18 -12.25
CA VAL A 435 -17.47 4.51 -11.51
C VAL A 435 -17.25 4.28 -10.01
N ARG A 436 -16.62 3.16 -9.65
CA ARG A 436 -16.32 2.80 -8.24
C ARG A 436 -15.34 3.77 -7.57
N ASN A 437 -14.47 4.42 -8.36
CA ASN A 437 -13.51 5.43 -7.89
C ASN A 437 -14.06 6.87 -7.98
N GLY A 438 -15.38 7.07 -7.99
CA GLY A 438 -16.00 8.39 -8.02
C GLY A 438 -15.96 9.11 -9.38
N ARG A 439 -15.70 8.37 -10.45
CA ARG A 439 -15.44 8.93 -11.79
C ARG A 439 -16.58 8.75 -12.79
N GLY A 440 -17.79 8.55 -12.33
CA GLY A 440 -18.98 8.28 -13.20
C GLY A 440 -19.20 9.33 -14.29
N GLY A 441 -19.00 10.62 -13.98
CA GLY A 441 -19.11 11.71 -14.95
C GLY A 441 -18.00 11.74 -16.01
N GLU A 442 -16.88 11.09 -15.76
CA GLU A 442 -15.72 11.03 -16.67
C GLU A 442 -15.86 9.88 -17.64
N VAL A 443 -16.37 8.77 -17.14
CA VAL A 443 -16.73 7.60 -17.95
C VAL A 443 -17.71 7.99 -19.07
N LEU A 444 -18.69 8.81 -18.76
CA LEU A 444 -19.63 9.31 -19.75
C LEU A 444 -18.95 10.19 -20.79
N ARG A 445 -17.99 11.03 -20.39
CA ARG A 445 -17.19 11.87 -21.30
C ARG A 445 -16.23 11.07 -22.15
N MET A 446 -15.56 10.04 -21.61
CA MET A 446 -14.71 9.13 -22.37
C MET A 446 -15.49 8.27 -23.37
N ALA A 447 -16.67 7.76 -22.95
CA ALA A 447 -17.55 7.01 -23.86
C ALA A 447 -18.05 7.87 -25.02
N LEU A 448 -18.42 9.12 -24.76
CA LEU A 448 -18.87 10.08 -25.78
C LEU A 448 -17.73 10.53 -26.72
N ARG A 449 -16.48 10.58 -26.25
CA ARG A 449 -15.30 10.87 -27.11
C ARG A 449 -14.86 9.68 -27.96
N ARG A 450 -15.18 8.42 -27.58
CA ARG A 450 -14.89 7.22 -28.39
C ARG A 450 -15.96 6.91 -29.45
N LEU A 451 -17.13 7.55 -29.34
CA LEU A 451 -18.23 7.46 -30.31
C LEU A 451 -18.19 8.59 -31.36
N ARG A 452 -17.25 9.51 -31.24
CA ARG A 452 -16.86 10.51 -32.25
C ARG A 452 -15.48 10.17 -32.82
#